data_06b57366b46c01957c935d756051b10c
#
_entry.id   06b57366b46c01957c935d756051b10c
#
_cell.length_a   1.000
_cell.length_b   1.000
_cell.length_c   1.000
_cell.angle_alpha   90.00
_cell.angle_beta   90.00
_cell.angle_gamma   90.00
#
_symmetry.space_group_name_H-M   'P 1'
#
loop_
_entity.id
_entity.type
_entity.pdbx_description
1 polymer ?
#
loop_
_entity_poly.entity_id
_entity_poly.type
_entity_poly.pdbx_seq_one_letter_code
_entity_poly.pdbx_strand_id
1 'polypeptide(L)'
;MERVTRRGAPESETDQAGLATRAVAGAIDLGLLTAAYALLFNLRAALIAALFTRPLSLAAVIVIVAVLVLIAGGIFAAFWALVGHTPGMRFFAIRLTQADGSREITLGCAVRRLFAVILSLLPLGLGYLAILRDPNRRAWADRMTGTQVI
;
A
#
# COMPACT_ATOMS: atom_id res chain seq x y z
N MET A 1 25.76 -23.84 35.48
CA MET A 1 24.64 -24.06 34.53
C MET A 1 24.20 -22.70 34.01
N GLU A 2 24.89 -22.22 32.99
CA GLU A 2 24.82 -20.84 32.47
C GLU A 2 23.76 -20.78 31.38
N ARG A 3 22.67 -20.07 31.66
CA ARG A 3 21.65 -19.77 30.63
C ARG A 3 22.21 -18.73 29.68
N VAL A 4 22.73 -19.21 28.56
CA VAL A 4 23.04 -18.36 27.41
C VAL A 4 21.68 -17.85 26.90
N THR A 5 21.33 -16.62 27.31
CA THR A 5 20.29 -15.84 26.65
C THR A 5 20.79 -15.54 25.23
N ARG A 6 20.30 -16.29 24.25
CA ARG A 6 20.39 -15.89 22.83
C ARG A 6 19.65 -14.55 22.69
N ARG A 7 20.38 -13.46 22.85
CA ARG A 7 19.98 -12.19 22.26
C ARG A 7 19.84 -12.46 20.76
N GLY A 8 18.62 -12.30 20.24
CA GLY A 8 18.38 -12.35 18.82
C GLY A 8 19.43 -11.48 18.11
N ALA A 9 20.16 -12.05 17.17
CA ALA A 9 21.02 -11.29 16.30
C ALA A 9 20.18 -10.17 15.68
N PRO A 10 20.68 -8.93 15.56
CA PRO A 10 19.98 -7.89 14.83
C PRO A 10 19.72 -8.43 13.43
N GLU A 11 18.44 -8.46 13.03
CA GLU A 11 18.03 -8.81 11.67
C GLU A 11 18.91 -7.96 10.75
N SER A 12 19.71 -8.63 9.92
CA SER A 12 20.75 -7.98 9.15
C SER A 12 20.15 -6.93 8.22
N GLU A 13 20.83 -5.80 8.05
CA GLU A 13 20.49 -4.70 7.10
C GLU A 13 20.15 -5.17 5.67
N THR A 14 20.38 -6.45 5.36
CA THR A 14 20.16 -7.09 4.07
C THR A 14 18.71 -7.53 3.82
N ASP A 15 17.85 -7.58 4.86
CA ASP A 15 16.48 -8.10 4.73
C ASP A 15 15.46 -7.08 4.22
N GLN A 16 15.87 -5.86 3.94
CA GLN A 16 14.95 -4.84 3.46
C GLN A 16 14.67 -4.98 1.96
N ALA A 17 13.36 -4.99 1.62
CA ALA A 17 12.92 -5.10 0.24
C ALA A 17 13.44 -3.95 -0.63
N GLY A 18 14.08 -4.29 -1.75
CA GLY A 18 14.60 -3.35 -2.72
C GLY A 18 13.51 -2.60 -3.49
N LEU A 19 13.91 -1.53 -4.21
CA LEU A 19 13.00 -0.72 -5.03
C LEU A 19 12.26 -1.58 -6.06
N ALA A 20 12.98 -2.46 -6.77
CA ALA A 20 12.39 -3.30 -7.81
C ALA A 20 11.30 -4.23 -7.26
N THR A 21 11.56 -4.91 -6.14
CA THR A 21 10.60 -5.81 -5.49
C THR A 21 9.34 -5.05 -5.06
N ARG A 22 9.51 -3.87 -4.46
CA ARG A 22 8.38 -3.02 -4.06
C ARG A 22 7.59 -2.50 -5.26
N ALA A 23 8.28 -2.12 -6.36
CA ALA A 23 7.64 -1.64 -7.57
C ALA A 23 6.79 -2.74 -8.24
N VAL A 24 7.32 -3.96 -8.34
CA VAL A 24 6.57 -5.09 -8.91
C VAL A 24 5.40 -5.49 -7.99
N ALA A 25 5.60 -5.56 -6.68
CA ALA A 25 4.51 -5.80 -5.74
C ALA A 25 3.39 -4.76 -5.88
N GLY A 26 3.76 -3.47 -5.94
CA GLY A 26 2.81 -2.38 -6.16
C GLY A 26 2.12 -2.44 -7.52
N ALA A 27 2.82 -2.87 -8.58
CA ALA A 27 2.24 -3.07 -9.90
C ALA A 27 1.19 -4.20 -9.91
N ILE A 28 1.43 -5.29 -9.19
CA ILE A 28 0.45 -6.37 -9.00
C ILE A 28 -0.78 -5.84 -8.26
N ASP A 29 -0.58 -5.13 -7.14
CA ASP A 29 -1.69 -4.54 -6.38
C ASP A 29 -2.51 -3.56 -7.24
N LEU A 30 -1.83 -2.71 -8.02
CA LEU A 30 -2.49 -1.78 -8.94
C LEU A 30 -3.26 -2.52 -10.04
N GLY A 31 -2.69 -3.60 -10.59
CA GLY A 31 -3.34 -4.46 -11.58
C GLY A 31 -4.62 -5.10 -11.03
N LEU A 32 -4.56 -5.68 -9.83
CA LEU A 32 -5.71 -6.26 -9.15
C LEU A 32 -6.78 -5.21 -8.87
N LEU A 33 -6.38 -4.04 -8.39
CA LEU A 33 -7.29 -2.93 -8.12
C LEU A 33 -7.97 -2.43 -9.40
N THR A 34 -7.19 -2.29 -10.49
CA THR A 34 -7.69 -1.86 -11.80
C THR A 34 -8.67 -2.88 -12.38
N ALA A 35 -8.37 -4.17 -12.27
CA ALA A 35 -9.27 -5.25 -12.71
C ALA A 35 -10.58 -5.25 -11.91
N ALA A 36 -10.51 -5.12 -10.58
CA ALA A 36 -11.69 -5.01 -9.73
C ALA A 36 -12.52 -3.78 -10.06
N TYR A 37 -11.86 -2.63 -10.27
CA TYR A 37 -12.54 -1.40 -10.69
C TYR A 37 -13.22 -1.56 -12.04
N ALA A 38 -12.54 -2.12 -13.05
CA ALA A 38 -13.10 -2.34 -14.38
C ALA A 38 -14.34 -3.25 -14.32
N LEU A 39 -14.27 -4.33 -13.51
CA LEU A 39 -15.41 -5.21 -13.30
C LEU A 39 -16.61 -4.48 -12.68
N LEU A 40 -16.38 -3.73 -11.60
CA LEU A 40 -17.43 -2.96 -10.92
C LEU A 40 -17.98 -1.85 -11.82
N PHE A 41 -17.13 -1.21 -12.62
CA PHE A 41 -17.54 -0.17 -13.57
C PHE A 41 -18.47 -0.72 -14.66
N ASN A 42 -18.11 -1.88 -15.24
CA ASN A 42 -18.94 -2.53 -16.27
C ASN A 42 -20.26 -3.04 -15.69
N LEU A 43 -20.23 -3.66 -14.51
CA LEU A 43 -21.43 -4.12 -13.81
C LEU A 43 -22.38 -2.94 -13.51
N ARG A 44 -21.86 -1.83 -13.01
CA ARG A 44 -22.61 -0.61 -12.79
C ARG A 44 -23.21 -0.06 -14.09
N ALA A 45 -22.42 0.00 -15.17
CA ALA A 45 -22.89 0.50 -16.46
C ALA A 45 -24.06 -0.33 -16.99
N ALA A 46 -23.96 -1.66 -16.90
CA ALA A 46 -25.04 -2.57 -17.25
C ALA A 46 -26.29 -2.36 -16.37
N LEU A 47 -26.12 -2.17 -15.06
CA LEU A 47 -27.22 -1.95 -14.14
C LEU A 47 -27.92 -0.60 -14.40
N ILE A 48 -27.15 0.46 -14.64
CA ILE A 48 -27.71 1.78 -14.98
C ILE A 48 -28.45 1.74 -16.31
N ALA A 49 -27.88 1.10 -17.34
CA ALA A 49 -28.51 0.95 -18.62
C ALA A 49 -29.86 0.16 -18.53
N ALA A 50 -29.93 -0.80 -17.60
CA ALA A 50 -31.14 -1.58 -17.37
C ALA A 50 -32.21 -0.82 -16.55
N LEU A 51 -31.82 0.08 -15.65
CA LEU A 51 -32.73 0.73 -14.70
C LEU A 51 -33.02 2.21 -15.03
N PHE A 52 -32.14 2.88 -15.76
CA PHE A 52 -32.23 4.32 -16.00
C PHE A 52 -32.04 4.66 -17.47
N THR A 53 -32.95 5.51 -17.97
CA THR A 53 -32.91 5.99 -19.38
C THR A 53 -32.00 7.23 -19.56
N ARG A 54 -31.49 7.83 -18.49
CA ARG A 54 -30.70 9.05 -18.55
C ARG A 54 -29.25 8.81 -18.11
N PRO A 55 -28.26 9.42 -18.81
CA PRO A 55 -26.86 9.34 -18.41
C PRO A 55 -26.64 10.06 -17.06
N LEU A 56 -25.64 9.58 -16.30
CA LEU A 56 -25.23 10.23 -15.05
C LEU A 56 -24.64 11.61 -15.32
N SER A 57 -24.95 12.57 -14.47
CA SER A 57 -24.31 13.88 -14.50
C SER A 57 -22.81 13.76 -14.18
N LEU A 58 -22.00 14.69 -14.68
CA LEU A 58 -20.55 14.75 -14.37
C LEU A 58 -20.30 14.77 -12.85
N ALA A 59 -21.12 15.52 -12.10
CA ALA A 59 -21.00 15.59 -10.65
C ALA A 59 -21.20 14.21 -10.00
N ALA A 60 -22.20 13.43 -10.46
CA ALA A 60 -22.43 12.07 -9.95
C ALA A 60 -21.25 11.14 -10.26
N VAL A 61 -20.65 11.26 -11.45
CA VAL A 61 -19.46 10.48 -11.80
C VAL A 61 -18.27 10.83 -10.89
N ILE A 62 -18.02 12.11 -10.64
CA ILE A 62 -16.93 12.57 -9.75
C ILE A 62 -17.14 12.00 -8.33
N VAL A 63 -18.35 12.08 -7.79
CA VAL A 63 -18.66 11.54 -6.45
C VAL A 63 -18.43 10.03 -6.40
N ILE A 64 -18.88 9.29 -7.39
CA ILE A 64 -18.70 7.82 -7.46
C ILE A 64 -17.20 7.48 -7.49
N VAL A 65 -16.42 8.16 -8.35
CA VAL A 65 -14.98 7.94 -8.43
C VAL A 65 -14.29 8.26 -7.10
N ALA A 66 -14.62 9.38 -6.46
CA ALA A 66 -14.07 9.75 -5.16
C ALA A 66 -14.37 8.69 -4.09
N VAL A 67 -15.60 8.20 -4.03
CA VAL A 67 -15.99 7.12 -3.09
C VAL A 67 -15.21 5.84 -3.37
N LEU A 68 -15.05 5.44 -4.62
CA LEU A 68 -14.30 4.23 -4.99
C LEU A 68 -12.81 4.36 -4.63
N VAL A 69 -12.21 5.53 -4.81
CA VAL A 69 -10.83 5.80 -4.39
C VAL A 69 -10.68 5.71 -2.87
N LEU A 70 -11.64 6.25 -2.11
CA LEU A 70 -11.66 6.16 -0.65
C LEU A 70 -11.80 4.71 -0.17
N ILE A 71 -12.69 3.93 -0.80
CA ILE A 71 -12.87 2.51 -0.47
C ILE A 71 -11.57 1.74 -0.77
N ALA A 72 -10.97 1.94 -1.95
CA ALA A 72 -9.72 1.30 -2.31
C ALA A 72 -8.59 1.64 -1.32
N GLY A 73 -8.44 2.91 -0.98
CA GLY A 73 -7.47 3.36 0.04
C GLY A 73 -7.72 2.74 1.40
N GLY A 74 -8.98 2.65 1.82
CA GLY A 74 -9.39 1.99 3.07
C GLY A 74 -9.03 0.50 3.08
N ILE A 75 -9.22 -0.20 1.96
CA ILE A 75 -8.83 -1.61 1.81
C ILE A 75 -7.31 -1.76 1.96
N PHE A 76 -6.49 -0.91 1.31
CA PHE A 76 -5.04 -0.95 1.47
C PHE A 76 -4.61 -0.68 2.91
N ALA A 77 -5.18 0.33 3.56
CA ALA A 77 -4.90 0.64 4.96
C ALA A 77 -5.27 -0.54 5.89
N ALA A 78 -6.41 -1.20 5.63
CA ALA A 78 -6.83 -2.38 6.37
C ALA A 78 -5.85 -3.56 6.18
N PHE A 79 -5.39 -3.82 4.95
CA PHE A 79 -4.37 -4.84 4.70
C PHE A 79 -3.09 -4.58 5.49
N TRP A 80 -2.60 -3.33 5.51
CA TRP A 80 -1.41 -2.99 6.28
C TRP A 80 -1.62 -3.11 7.78
N ALA A 81 -2.78 -2.69 8.31
CA ALA A 81 -3.07 -2.73 9.74
C ALA A 81 -3.37 -4.15 10.26
N LEU A 82 -4.11 -4.96 9.49
CA LEU A 82 -4.59 -6.27 9.95
C LEU A 82 -3.64 -7.41 9.60
N VAL A 83 -2.99 -7.34 8.44
CA VAL A 83 -2.21 -8.44 7.87
C VAL A 83 -0.72 -8.11 7.75
N GLY A 84 -0.39 -6.83 7.71
CA GLY A 84 0.99 -6.35 7.55
C GLY A 84 1.53 -6.45 6.11
N HIS A 85 0.72 -6.89 5.17
CA HIS A 85 1.11 -6.96 3.76
C HIS A 85 -0.11 -6.84 2.83
N THR A 86 0.11 -6.35 1.62
CA THR A 86 -0.86 -6.39 0.52
C THR A 86 -0.77 -7.70 -0.26
N PRO A 87 -1.76 -8.03 -1.11
CA PRO A 87 -1.68 -9.19 -2.00
C PRO A 87 -0.39 -9.23 -2.83
N GLY A 88 0.00 -8.11 -3.46
CA GLY A 88 1.25 -8.01 -4.22
C GLY A 88 2.50 -8.22 -3.38
N MET A 89 2.53 -7.68 -2.16
CA MET A 89 3.64 -7.87 -1.22
C MET A 89 3.79 -9.34 -0.80
N ARG A 90 2.67 -10.06 -0.67
CA ARG A 90 2.67 -11.49 -0.31
C ARG A 90 3.38 -12.36 -1.34
N PHE A 91 3.28 -12.05 -2.63
CA PHE A 91 3.98 -12.79 -3.68
C PHE A 91 5.51 -12.78 -3.53
N PHE A 92 6.05 -11.72 -2.94
CA PHE A 92 7.49 -11.56 -2.72
C PHE A 92 7.91 -11.85 -1.28
N ALA A 93 6.98 -12.39 -0.46
CA ALA A 93 7.20 -12.65 0.96
C ALA A 93 7.68 -11.41 1.76
N ILE A 94 7.38 -10.20 1.27
CA ILE A 94 7.73 -8.94 1.94
C ILE A 94 6.59 -8.47 2.84
N ARG A 95 6.94 -7.83 3.95
CA ARG A 95 6.01 -7.33 4.96
C ARG A 95 6.31 -5.90 5.35
N LEU A 96 5.28 -5.22 5.83
CA LEU A 96 5.38 -3.93 6.46
C LEU A 96 5.57 -4.12 7.96
N THR A 97 6.60 -3.48 8.51
CA THR A 97 6.88 -3.46 9.95
C THR A 97 7.14 -2.02 10.40
N GLN A 98 7.07 -1.76 11.69
CA GLN A 98 7.57 -0.50 12.22
C GLN A 98 9.11 -0.48 12.23
N ALA A 99 9.70 0.70 12.23
CA ALA A 99 11.14 0.87 12.23
C ALA A 99 11.79 0.39 13.55
N ASP A 100 11.02 0.24 14.62
CA ASP A 100 11.43 -0.34 15.90
C ASP A 100 11.43 -1.88 15.91
N GLY A 101 11.06 -2.51 14.77
CA GLY A 101 10.97 -3.97 14.63
C GLY A 101 9.62 -4.55 15.07
N SER A 102 8.69 -3.75 15.57
CA SER A 102 7.35 -4.24 15.92
C SER A 102 6.57 -4.59 14.64
N ARG A 103 5.80 -5.69 14.72
CA ARG A 103 4.96 -6.15 13.60
C ARG A 103 3.58 -5.52 13.58
N GLU A 104 3.21 -4.81 14.63
CA GLU A 104 1.89 -4.23 14.77
C GLU A 104 1.84 -2.85 14.12
N ILE A 105 1.10 -2.75 13.03
CA ILE A 105 0.83 -1.47 12.36
C ILE A 105 -0.55 -0.98 12.84
N THR A 106 -0.59 0.13 13.56
CA THR A 106 -1.86 0.73 13.94
C THR A 106 -2.60 1.27 12.72
N LEU A 107 -3.94 1.28 12.76
CA LEU A 107 -4.75 1.83 11.66
C LEU A 107 -4.37 3.29 11.35
N GLY A 108 -4.08 4.09 12.39
CA GLY A 108 -3.63 5.48 12.21
C GLY A 108 -2.29 5.58 11.47
N CYS A 109 -1.36 4.65 11.72
CA CYS A 109 -0.10 4.55 10.98
C CYS A 109 -0.35 4.15 9.52
N ALA A 110 -1.24 3.17 9.27
CA ALA A 110 -1.60 2.72 7.93
C ALA A 110 -2.27 3.83 7.10
N VAL A 111 -3.17 4.60 7.70
CA VAL A 111 -3.81 5.76 7.04
C VAL A 111 -2.78 6.85 6.73
N ARG A 112 -1.91 7.22 7.69
CA ARG A 112 -0.83 8.19 7.41
C ARG A 112 0.10 7.71 6.30
N ARG A 113 0.38 6.40 6.26
CA ARG A 113 1.18 5.79 5.19
C ARG A 113 0.49 5.93 3.83
N LEU A 114 -0.81 5.71 3.75
CA LEU A 114 -1.58 5.89 2.52
C LEU A 114 -1.40 7.31 1.97
N PHE A 115 -1.58 8.34 2.82
CA PHE A 115 -1.34 9.72 2.42
C PHE A 115 0.11 9.99 2.00
N ALA A 116 1.07 9.44 2.73
CA ALA A 116 2.50 9.60 2.41
C ALA A 116 2.87 8.92 1.08
N VAL A 117 2.26 7.77 0.75
CA VAL A 117 2.41 7.09 -0.55
C VAL A 117 1.84 7.96 -1.67
N ILE A 118 0.61 8.47 -1.51
CA ILE A 118 -0.01 9.38 -2.48
C ILE A 118 0.88 10.61 -2.70
N LEU A 119 1.35 11.22 -1.62
CA LEU A 119 2.24 12.39 -1.70
C LEU A 119 3.58 12.05 -2.37
N SER A 120 4.10 10.84 -2.18
CA SER A 120 5.33 10.37 -2.84
C SER A 120 5.15 10.14 -4.35
N LEU A 121 3.93 9.92 -4.82
CA LEU A 121 3.61 9.73 -6.24
C LEU A 121 3.44 11.07 -6.97
N LEU A 122 2.99 12.13 -6.28
CA LEU A 122 2.77 13.45 -6.87
C LEU A 122 3.97 13.99 -7.67
N PRO A 123 5.22 13.93 -7.16
CA PRO A 123 6.40 14.33 -7.92
C PRO A 123 6.91 13.17 -8.80
N LEU A 124 6.03 12.54 -9.61
CA LEU A 124 6.37 11.45 -10.54
C LEU A 124 7.07 10.25 -9.84
N GLY A 125 6.75 9.99 -8.58
CA GLY A 125 7.32 8.88 -7.82
C GLY A 125 8.73 9.13 -7.26
N LEU A 126 9.24 10.36 -7.30
CA LEU A 126 10.57 10.70 -6.74
C LEU A 126 10.71 10.32 -5.27
N GLY A 127 9.60 10.30 -4.52
CA GLY A 127 9.59 9.83 -3.12
C GLY A 127 10.00 8.36 -2.97
N TYR A 128 9.77 7.53 -3.99
CA TYR A 128 10.25 6.15 -4.02
C TYR A 128 11.74 6.04 -4.36
N LEU A 129 12.29 6.97 -5.17
CA LEU A 129 13.72 6.98 -5.49
C LEU A 129 14.59 7.29 -4.27
N ALA A 130 14.01 7.82 -3.19
CA ALA A 130 14.70 8.00 -1.91
C ALA A 130 15.29 6.68 -1.37
N ILE A 131 14.70 5.51 -1.73
CA ILE A 131 15.22 4.18 -1.39
C ILE A 131 16.66 3.98 -1.89
N LEU A 132 17.00 4.53 -3.05
CA LEU A 132 18.33 4.36 -3.67
C LEU A 132 19.43 5.12 -2.92
N ARG A 133 19.06 6.15 -2.14
CA ARG A 133 19.98 6.99 -1.38
C ARG A 133 19.95 6.73 0.13
N ASP A 134 18.98 5.95 0.60
CA ASP A 134 18.86 5.61 2.02
C ASP A 134 19.65 4.34 2.32
N PRO A 135 20.61 4.36 3.27
CA PRO A 135 21.31 3.16 3.75
C PRO A 135 20.32 2.06 4.20
N ASN A 136 19.20 2.46 4.80
CA ASN A 136 18.16 1.57 5.28
C ASN A 136 17.05 1.32 4.21
N ARG A 137 17.30 1.60 2.95
CA ARG A 137 16.38 1.36 1.82
C ARG A 137 14.92 1.78 2.10
N ARG A 138 14.71 2.88 2.85
CA ARG A 138 13.39 3.41 3.19
C ARG A 138 12.94 4.44 2.15
N ALA A 139 11.72 4.26 1.64
CA ALA A 139 11.05 5.28 0.83
C ALA A 139 10.71 6.51 1.69
N TRP A 140 10.40 7.62 1.05
CA TRP A 140 9.98 8.82 1.77
C TRP A 140 8.74 8.55 2.64
N ALA A 141 7.76 7.82 2.12
CA ALA A 141 6.58 7.39 2.87
C ALA A 141 6.95 6.56 4.12
N ASP A 142 7.94 5.67 4.02
CA ASP A 142 8.41 4.85 5.14
C ASP A 142 9.02 5.73 6.25
N ARG A 143 9.80 6.74 5.87
CA ARG A 143 10.41 7.70 6.81
C ARG A 143 9.36 8.55 7.52
N MET A 144 8.34 9.04 6.79
CA MET A 144 7.27 9.86 7.36
C MET A 144 6.40 9.09 8.36
N THR A 145 6.29 7.79 8.20
CA THR A 145 5.42 6.95 9.03
C THR A 145 6.15 6.08 10.04
N GLY A 146 7.50 6.11 10.04
CA GLY A 146 8.31 5.26 10.92
C GLY A 146 8.14 3.77 10.62
N THR A 147 7.92 3.41 9.34
CA THR A 147 7.74 2.02 8.90
C THR A 147 8.88 1.59 7.98
N GLN A 148 9.00 0.29 7.78
CA GLN A 148 9.94 -0.31 6.83
C GLN A 148 9.31 -1.53 6.17
N VAL A 149 9.80 -1.91 5.00
CA VAL A 149 9.37 -3.12 4.28
C VAL A 149 10.52 -4.11 4.28
N ILE A 150 10.31 -5.25 4.89
CA ILE A 150 11.27 -6.36 5.01
C ILE A 150 10.77 -7.58 4.26
#